data_bfc7802a2c85b997db8bfdcee7bba1e6
#
_entry.id   bfc7802a2c85b997db8bfdcee7bba1e6
#
_cell.length_a   1.000
_cell.length_b   1.000
_cell.length_c   1.000
_cell.angle_alpha   90.00
_cell.angle_beta   90.00
_cell.angle_gamma   90.00
#
_symmetry.space_group_name_H-M   'P 1'
#
loop_
_entity.id
_entity.type
_entity.pdbx_description
1 polymer ?
#
loop_
_entity_poly.entity_id
_entity_poly.type
_entity_poly.pdbx_seq_one_letter_code
_entity_poly.pdbx_strand_id
1 'polypeptide(L)'
;MTLVQRLTAPRTWPWWICAIGLLALYVPTLWDLSANIWLVSDEQSQGPIVLAICVWLIWRAWDRIDDETASKPRPVLGWVLVALALLFYVFGRSQRILSSQALSAIFMLPGLVLLMRGPRQLRAAAFAMFFMIFMIPLPATFVDAITQPLKLAVSSVASQVLYAAGYPIARTGVILQIGQFQLLVADACSGLHTLFSLEAMGLLYLNVVRHTSLMRNIMLAILIVPISFCANVIRVIVLSLITYYFGDEAGQGFLQHQGAGMVLFMTALVFIIAADSGLRWLSARTATRSQVV
;
A
#
# COMPACT_ATOMS: atom_id res chain seq x y z
N MET A 1 27.28 20.99 11.09
CA MET A 1 26.46 21.96 10.33
C MET A 1 25.05 21.93 10.90
N THR A 2 24.55 23.07 11.38
CA THR A 2 23.16 23.18 11.89
C THR A 2 22.16 23.02 10.75
N LEU A 3 20.96 22.54 11.04
CA LEU A 3 19.85 22.33 10.06
C LEU A 3 19.61 23.61 9.24
N VAL A 4 19.69 24.78 9.86
CA VAL A 4 19.54 26.10 9.23
C VAL A 4 20.64 26.36 8.19
N GLN A 5 21.88 26.01 8.48
CA GLN A 5 22.99 26.20 7.52
C GLN A 5 22.90 25.26 6.30
N ARG A 6 22.29 24.08 6.45
CA ARG A 6 22.00 23.19 5.32
C ARG A 6 20.89 23.74 4.43
N LEU A 7 19.88 24.40 4.99
CA LEU A 7 18.73 24.92 4.28
C LEU A 7 18.99 26.24 3.53
N THR A 8 20.00 27.01 3.93
CA THR A 8 20.34 28.32 3.35
C THR A 8 21.53 28.27 2.38
N ALA A 9 22.13 27.09 2.19
CA ALA A 9 23.24 26.95 1.25
C ALA A 9 22.77 27.24 -0.21
N PRO A 10 23.56 27.97 -1.04
CA PRO A 10 23.19 28.28 -2.42
C PRO A 10 22.94 27.02 -3.28
N ARG A 11 23.45 25.88 -2.85
CA ARG A 11 23.26 24.57 -3.42
C ARG A 11 21.83 24.04 -3.32
N THR A 12 21.03 24.51 -2.35
CA THR A 12 19.65 24.05 -2.12
C THR A 12 18.59 24.88 -2.86
N TRP A 13 18.98 26.03 -3.44
CA TRP A 13 18.07 26.91 -4.17
C TRP A 13 17.22 26.22 -5.26
N PRO A 14 17.80 25.38 -6.14
CA PRO A 14 17.02 24.69 -7.16
C PRO A 14 15.95 23.77 -6.54
N TRP A 15 16.24 23.15 -5.40
CA TRP A 15 15.29 22.31 -4.69
C TRP A 15 14.14 23.11 -4.07
N TRP A 16 14.42 24.33 -3.58
CA TRP A 16 13.38 25.23 -3.08
C TRP A 16 12.43 25.68 -4.18
N ILE A 17 12.94 26.03 -5.34
CA ILE A 17 12.12 26.40 -6.51
C ILE A 17 11.24 25.20 -6.91
N CYS A 18 11.81 24.00 -7.01
CA CYS A 18 11.05 22.78 -7.29
C CYS A 18 10.00 22.49 -6.20
N ALA A 19 10.35 22.66 -4.92
CA ALA A 19 9.41 22.44 -3.81
C ALA A 19 8.23 23.43 -3.86
N ILE A 20 8.48 24.71 -4.13
CA ILE A 20 7.42 25.70 -4.28
C ILE A 20 6.53 25.37 -5.48
N GLY A 21 7.10 24.99 -6.62
CA GLY A 21 6.34 24.55 -7.79
C GLY A 21 5.50 23.31 -7.53
N LEU A 22 6.06 22.31 -6.82
CA LEU A 22 5.33 21.09 -6.43
C LEU A 22 4.21 21.42 -5.45
N LEU A 23 4.45 22.27 -4.46
CA LEU A 23 3.42 22.70 -3.51
C LEU A 23 2.28 23.43 -4.24
N ALA A 24 2.59 24.39 -5.13
CA ALA A 24 1.60 25.10 -5.90
C ALA A 24 0.75 24.17 -6.78
N LEU A 25 1.37 23.11 -7.33
CA LEU A 25 0.70 22.14 -8.20
C LEU A 25 -0.13 21.12 -7.41
N TYR A 26 0.43 20.54 -6.36
CA TYR A 26 -0.16 19.38 -5.68
C TYR A 26 -0.94 19.69 -4.40
N VAL A 27 -0.75 20.85 -3.76
CA VAL A 27 -1.58 21.22 -2.59
C VAL A 27 -3.08 21.25 -2.92
N PRO A 28 -3.54 21.84 -4.05
CA PRO A 28 -4.95 21.76 -4.43
C PRO A 28 -5.43 20.32 -4.64
N THR A 29 -4.60 19.47 -5.28
CA THR A 29 -4.91 18.05 -5.50
C THR A 29 -5.00 17.26 -4.20
N LEU A 30 -4.07 17.49 -3.26
CA LEU A 30 -4.09 16.87 -1.94
C LEU A 30 -5.30 17.32 -1.12
N TRP A 31 -5.69 18.58 -1.26
CA TRP A 31 -6.91 19.09 -0.65
C TRP A 31 -8.14 18.40 -1.21
N ASP A 32 -8.26 18.34 -2.55
CA ASP A 32 -9.36 17.66 -3.22
C ASP A 32 -9.42 16.16 -2.87
N LEU A 33 -8.26 15.48 -2.78
CA LEU A 33 -8.16 14.09 -2.34
C LEU A 33 -8.61 13.93 -0.88
N SER A 34 -8.19 14.82 0.01
CA SER A 34 -8.56 14.73 1.42
C SER A 34 -10.05 14.98 1.63
N ALA A 35 -10.60 16.02 0.99
CA ALA A 35 -11.98 16.43 1.18
C ALA A 35 -13.01 15.50 0.50
N ASN A 36 -12.65 14.92 -0.66
CA ASN A 36 -13.61 14.15 -1.46
C ASN A 36 -13.39 12.62 -1.39
N ILE A 37 -12.24 12.16 -0.91
CA ILE A 37 -11.90 10.74 -0.93
C ILE A 37 -11.46 10.24 0.45
N TRP A 38 -10.38 10.78 1.02
CA TRP A 38 -9.75 10.23 2.22
C TRP A 38 -10.56 10.38 3.50
N LEU A 39 -11.31 11.48 3.64
CA LEU A 39 -12.15 11.76 4.80
C LEU A 39 -13.60 11.30 4.63
N VAL A 40 -14.01 10.98 3.40
CA VAL A 40 -15.40 10.63 3.07
C VAL A 40 -15.57 9.13 2.85
N SER A 41 -14.55 8.45 2.29
CA SER A 41 -14.62 7.00 2.05
C SER A 41 -13.73 6.24 3.02
N ASP A 42 -14.34 5.34 3.80
CA ASP A 42 -13.60 4.42 4.68
C ASP A 42 -12.60 3.56 3.90
N GLU A 43 -12.91 3.29 2.64
CA GLU A 43 -12.10 2.47 1.74
C GLU A 43 -10.72 3.08 1.43
N GLN A 44 -10.59 4.42 1.41
CA GLN A 44 -9.36 5.11 1.03
C GLN A 44 -8.79 6.00 2.15
N SER A 45 -9.23 5.80 3.37
CA SER A 45 -8.78 6.54 4.56
C SER A 45 -7.27 6.40 4.87
N GLN A 46 -6.61 5.40 4.29
CA GLN A 46 -5.16 5.20 4.41
C GLN A 46 -4.30 6.21 3.63
N GLY A 47 -4.88 6.97 2.71
CA GLY A 47 -4.15 7.91 1.85
C GLY A 47 -3.20 8.85 2.60
N PRO A 48 -3.63 9.54 3.67
CA PRO A 48 -2.76 10.40 4.47
C PRO A 48 -1.58 9.67 5.11
N ILE A 49 -1.79 8.42 5.57
CA ILE A 49 -0.74 7.59 6.17
C ILE A 49 0.30 7.21 5.11
N VAL A 50 -0.16 6.79 3.93
CA VAL A 50 0.73 6.46 2.80
C VAL A 50 1.54 7.68 2.39
N LEU A 51 0.91 8.86 2.31
CA LEU A 51 1.60 10.12 2.00
C LEU A 51 2.68 10.43 3.06
N ALA A 52 2.37 10.33 4.34
CA ALA A 52 3.32 10.54 5.42
C ALA A 52 4.51 9.57 5.34
N ILE A 53 4.25 8.30 5.04
CA ILE A 53 5.30 7.29 4.83
C ILE A 53 6.16 7.64 3.59
N CYS A 54 5.56 8.08 2.48
CA CYS A 54 6.31 8.52 1.30
C CYS A 54 7.24 9.69 1.61
N VAL A 55 6.74 10.70 2.32
CA VAL A 55 7.54 11.86 2.75
C VAL A 55 8.69 11.41 3.65
N TRP A 56 8.42 10.53 4.63
CA TRP A 56 9.43 9.97 5.51
C TRP A 56 10.48 9.15 4.76
N LEU A 57 10.08 8.32 3.78
CA LEU A 57 11.00 7.54 2.96
C LEU A 57 11.89 8.43 2.08
N ILE A 58 11.34 9.50 1.51
CA ILE A 58 12.11 10.48 0.74
C ILE A 58 13.09 11.21 1.66
N TRP A 59 12.64 11.65 2.84
CA TRP A 59 13.50 12.29 3.82
C TRP A 59 14.64 11.37 4.28
N ARG A 60 14.35 10.10 4.56
CA ARG A 60 15.36 9.09 4.92
C ARG A 60 16.35 8.82 3.79
N ALA A 61 15.94 8.99 2.55
CA ALA A 61 16.79 8.81 1.37
C ALA A 61 17.52 10.09 0.96
N TRP A 62 17.23 11.24 1.60
CA TRP A 62 17.64 12.57 1.14
C TRP A 62 19.14 12.70 0.91
N ASP A 63 19.99 12.29 1.87
CA ASP A 63 21.43 12.41 1.76
C ASP A 63 21.98 11.65 0.53
N ARG A 64 21.31 10.56 0.13
CA ARG A 64 21.66 9.78 -1.08
C ARG A 64 21.10 10.40 -2.35
N ILE A 65 19.98 11.09 -2.26
CA ILE A 65 19.35 11.81 -3.38
C ILE A 65 20.13 13.09 -3.67
N ASP A 66 20.62 13.77 -2.65
CA ASP A 66 21.38 15.03 -2.77
C ASP A 66 22.88 14.83 -3.10
N ASP A 67 23.37 13.60 -3.22
CA ASP A 67 24.73 13.28 -3.60
C ASP A 67 24.97 13.58 -5.09
N GLU A 68 25.68 14.67 -5.38
CA GLU A 68 26.02 15.10 -6.75
C GLU A 68 27.08 14.24 -7.42
N THR A 69 27.87 13.50 -6.65
CA THR A 69 29.01 12.73 -7.17
C THR A 69 28.60 11.39 -7.75
N ALA A 70 27.39 10.91 -7.43
CA ALA A 70 26.99 9.56 -7.73
C ALA A 70 26.65 9.28 -9.19
N SER A 71 26.07 10.25 -9.92
CA SER A 71 25.81 10.09 -11.37
C SER A 71 25.52 11.42 -12.07
N LYS A 72 25.66 11.41 -13.40
CA LYS A 72 25.36 12.58 -14.23
C LYS A 72 23.84 12.70 -14.46
N PRO A 73 23.28 13.93 -14.44
CA PRO A 73 21.90 14.20 -14.81
C PRO A 73 21.55 13.64 -16.20
N ARG A 74 20.30 13.21 -16.37
CA ARG A 74 19.77 12.78 -17.68
C ARG A 74 18.63 13.71 -18.08
N PRO A 75 18.95 14.89 -18.69
CA PRO A 75 17.96 15.92 -18.92
C PRO A 75 16.86 15.49 -19.90
N VAL A 76 17.18 14.76 -20.96
CA VAL A 76 16.19 14.32 -21.95
C VAL A 76 15.12 13.47 -21.30
N LEU A 77 15.51 12.41 -20.59
CA LEU A 77 14.55 11.52 -19.92
C LEU A 77 13.80 12.24 -18.80
N GLY A 78 14.49 13.11 -18.07
CA GLY A 78 13.86 13.92 -17.03
C GLY A 78 12.77 14.85 -17.58
N TRP A 79 13.05 15.58 -18.69
CA TRP A 79 12.05 16.43 -19.32
C TRP A 79 10.87 15.66 -19.92
N VAL A 80 11.12 14.47 -20.50
CA VAL A 80 10.04 13.59 -20.97
C VAL A 80 9.10 13.21 -19.84
N LEU A 81 9.65 12.81 -18.67
CA LEU A 81 8.82 12.46 -17.51
C LEU A 81 8.07 13.66 -16.94
N VAL A 82 8.69 14.83 -16.87
CA VAL A 82 8.02 16.05 -16.42
C VAL A 82 6.91 16.47 -17.38
N ALA A 83 7.15 16.42 -18.70
CA ALA A 83 6.13 16.71 -19.69
C ALA A 83 4.95 15.74 -19.61
N LEU A 84 5.23 14.45 -19.46
CA LEU A 84 4.21 13.43 -19.25
C LEU A 84 3.41 13.67 -17.95
N ALA A 85 4.10 14.01 -16.87
CA ALA A 85 3.46 14.37 -15.60
C ALA A 85 2.52 15.56 -15.75
N LEU A 86 2.97 16.63 -16.40
CA LEU A 86 2.15 17.81 -16.64
C LEU A 86 0.94 17.49 -17.52
N LEU A 87 1.11 16.63 -18.52
CA LEU A 87 0.02 16.19 -19.38
C LEU A 87 -1.05 15.45 -18.57
N PHE A 88 -0.66 14.47 -17.73
CA PHE A 88 -1.58 13.77 -16.83
C PHE A 88 -2.24 14.71 -15.83
N TYR A 89 -1.48 15.68 -15.31
CA TYR A 89 -2.01 16.67 -14.38
C TYR A 89 -3.07 17.56 -15.03
N VAL A 90 -2.75 18.17 -16.18
CA VAL A 90 -3.69 19.07 -16.91
C VAL A 90 -4.92 18.29 -17.35
N PHE A 91 -4.75 17.08 -17.90
CA PHE A 91 -5.88 16.22 -18.26
C PHE A 91 -6.75 15.90 -17.03
N GLY A 92 -6.13 15.45 -15.94
CA GLY A 92 -6.84 15.13 -14.70
C GLY A 92 -7.56 16.33 -14.10
N ARG A 93 -6.95 17.52 -14.15
CA ARG A 93 -7.54 18.76 -13.66
C ARG A 93 -8.71 19.22 -14.53
N SER A 94 -8.56 19.12 -15.86
CA SER A 94 -9.61 19.48 -16.83
C SER A 94 -10.84 18.57 -16.71
N GLN A 95 -10.61 17.25 -16.56
CA GLN A 95 -11.70 16.26 -16.47
C GLN A 95 -12.15 15.97 -15.02
N ARG A 96 -11.57 16.64 -14.03
CA ARG A 96 -11.80 16.38 -12.58
C ARG A 96 -11.52 14.93 -12.16
N ILE A 97 -10.56 14.28 -12.81
CA ILE A 97 -10.13 12.91 -12.51
C ILE A 97 -8.97 12.94 -11.51
N LEU A 98 -9.27 12.75 -10.22
CA LEU A 98 -8.28 12.81 -9.13
C LEU A 98 -7.21 11.73 -9.27
N SER A 99 -7.55 10.54 -9.78
CA SER A 99 -6.60 9.47 -10.06
C SER A 99 -5.50 9.89 -11.04
N SER A 100 -5.85 10.63 -12.10
CA SER A 100 -4.90 11.15 -13.09
C SER A 100 -3.99 12.22 -12.49
N GLN A 101 -4.54 13.09 -11.64
CA GLN A 101 -3.76 14.10 -10.93
C GLN A 101 -2.76 13.44 -9.96
N ALA A 102 -3.19 12.43 -9.20
CA ALA A 102 -2.31 11.68 -8.30
C ALA A 102 -1.23 10.90 -9.07
N LEU A 103 -1.60 10.26 -10.18
CA LEU A 103 -0.68 9.54 -11.07
C LEU A 103 0.43 10.47 -11.62
N SER A 104 0.10 11.74 -11.89
CA SER A 104 1.08 12.71 -12.38
C SER A 104 2.27 12.88 -11.43
N ALA A 105 2.06 12.79 -10.10
CA ALA A 105 3.12 12.94 -9.12
C ALA A 105 4.16 11.81 -9.22
N ILE A 106 3.73 10.60 -9.63
CA ILE A 106 4.62 9.44 -9.83
C ILE A 106 5.59 9.65 -11.00
N PHE A 107 5.22 10.45 -11.99
CA PHE A 107 6.12 10.83 -13.09
C PHE A 107 6.90 12.10 -12.78
N MET A 108 6.29 13.05 -12.05
CA MET A 108 6.90 14.34 -11.73
C MET A 108 8.15 14.18 -10.87
N LEU A 109 8.05 13.45 -9.75
CA LEU A 109 9.17 13.30 -8.83
C LEU A 109 10.38 12.60 -9.44
N PRO A 110 10.25 11.43 -10.13
CA PRO A 110 11.38 10.84 -10.85
C PRO A 110 11.95 11.76 -11.93
N GLY A 111 11.10 12.48 -12.65
CA GLY A 111 11.51 13.44 -13.66
C GLY A 111 12.43 14.52 -13.07
N LEU A 112 12.04 15.13 -11.96
CA LEU A 112 12.83 16.15 -11.27
C LEU A 112 14.16 15.59 -10.73
N VAL A 113 14.14 14.38 -10.13
CA VAL A 113 15.38 13.75 -9.65
C VAL A 113 16.33 13.44 -10.80
N LEU A 114 15.84 12.98 -11.96
CA LEU A 114 16.66 12.73 -13.14
C LEU A 114 17.24 14.00 -13.74
N LEU A 115 16.47 15.09 -13.74
CA LEU A 115 16.93 16.41 -14.19
C LEU A 115 18.04 16.96 -13.33
N MET A 116 17.90 16.83 -12.01
CA MET A 116 18.79 17.50 -11.06
C MET A 116 19.98 16.64 -10.64
N ARG A 117 19.82 15.33 -10.52
CA ARG A 117 20.81 14.44 -9.89
C ARG A 117 21.19 13.23 -10.74
N GLY A 118 20.22 12.59 -11.40
CA GLY A 118 20.49 11.45 -12.29
C GLY A 118 19.98 10.09 -11.78
N PRO A 119 20.29 8.99 -12.51
CA PRO A 119 19.64 7.69 -12.32
C PRO A 119 20.06 6.94 -11.03
N ARG A 120 21.24 7.20 -10.48
CA ARG A 120 21.67 6.57 -9.21
C ARG A 120 20.84 7.08 -8.04
N GLN A 121 20.62 8.39 -8.00
CA GLN A 121 19.81 9.05 -6.97
C GLN A 121 18.35 8.65 -7.11
N LEU A 122 17.85 8.50 -8.34
CA LEU A 122 16.52 7.94 -8.59
C LEU A 122 16.36 6.53 -7.99
N ARG A 123 17.37 5.66 -8.13
CA ARG A 123 17.36 4.33 -7.49
C ARG A 123 17.33 4.42 -5.96
N ALA A 124 17.97 5.42 -5.36
CA ALA A 124 17.91 5.63 -3.91
C ALA A 124 16.50 5.98 -3.42
N ALA A 125 15.71 6.67 -4.24
CA ALA A 125 14.33 7.07 -3.98
C ALA A 125 13.30 6.08 -4.57
N ALA A 126 13.73 5.07 -5.33
CA ALA A 126 12.84 4.21 -6.13
C ALA A 126 11.73 3.56 -5.30
N PHE A 127 12.04 3.11 -4.07
CA PHE A 127 11.04 2.51 -3.21
C PHE A 127 9.98 3.52 -2.75
N ALA A 128 10.37 4.75 -2.39
CA ALA A 128 9.44 5.80 -2.02
C ALA A 128 8.50 6.16 -3.18
N MET A 129 9.05 6.25 -4.39
CA MET A 129 8.27 6.53 -5.60
C MET A 129 7.35 5.39 -5.99
N PHE A 130 7.80 4.15 -5.86
CA PHE A 130 6.95 2.96 -6.01
C PHE A 130 5.82 2.96 -4.97
N PHE A 131 6.14 3.32 -3.72
CA PHE A 131 5.17 3.34 -2.64
C PHE A 131 4.05 4.38 -2.85
N MET A 132 4.30 5.45 -3.61
CA MET A 132 3.28 6.43 -3.99
C MET A 132 2.14 5.84 -4.83
N ILE A 133 2.35 4.69 -5.49
CA ILE A 133 1.28 4.00 -6.25
C ILE A 133 0.10 3.66 -5.34
N PHE A 134 0.36 3.32 -4.08
CA PHE A 134 -0.69 3.02 -3.09
C PHE A 134 -1.53 4.23 -2.66
N MET A 135 -1.11 5.44 -3.03
CA MET A 135 -1.87 6.67 -2.78
C MET A 135 -2.91 6.98 -3.88
N ILE A 136 -2.76 6.34 -5.06
CA ILE A 136 -3.64 6.62 -6.20
C ILE A 136 -5.02 6.02 -5.96
N PRO A 137 -6.09 6.83 -5.97
CA PRO A 137 -7.44 6.29 -5.92
C PRO A 137 -7.75 5.58 -7.25
N LEU A 138 -7.86 4.26 -7.23
CA LEU A 138 -8.22 3.49 -8.40
C LEU A 138 -9.71 3.60 -8.69
N PRO A 139 -10.15 3.64 -9.96
CA PRO A 139 -11.57 3.61 -10.30
C PRO A 139 -12.24 2.34 -9.77
N ALA A 140 -13.42 2.47 -9.15
CA ALA A 140 -14.14 1.35 -8.52
C ALA A 140 -14.37 0.17 -9.48
N THR A 141 -14.71 0.45 -10.74
CA THR A 141 -14.90 -0.59 -11.77
C THR A 141 -13.65 -1.45 -12.00
N PHE A 142 -12.47 -0.84 -11.99
CA PHE A 142 -11.20 -1.55 -12.14
C PHE A 142 -10.88 -2.37 -10.89
N VAL A 143 -11.09 -1.77 -9.74
CA VAL A 143 -10.94 -2.43 -8.45
C VAL A 143 -11.85 -3.64 -8.37
N ASP A 144 -13.14 -3.51 -8.64
CA ASP A 144 -14.12 -4.59 -8.60
C ASP A 144 -13.79 -5.72 -9.57
N ALA A 145 -13.36 -5.42 -10.78
CA ALA A 145 -13.00 -6.44 -11.77
C ALA A 145 -11.87 -7.37 -11.28
N ILE A 146 -10.86 -6.80 -10.58
CA ILE A 146 -9.73 -7.56 -10.03
C ILE A 146 -10.13 -8.32 -8.77
N THR A 147 -11.02 -7.76 -7.97
CA THR A 147 -11.33 -8.25 -6.62
C THR A 147 -12.46 -9.22 -6.55
N GLN A 148 -13.36 -9.20 -7.52
CA GLN A 148 -14.49 -10.11 -7.56
C GLN A 148 -14.08 -11.59 -7.46
N PRO A 149 -13.07 -12.09 -8.21
CA PRO A 149 -12.59 -13.46 -8.04
C PRO A 149 -12.08 -13.73 -6.62
N LEU A 150 -11.41 -12.75 -6.02
CA LEU A 150 -10.87 -12.86 -4.66
C LEU A 150 -12.01 -12.89 -3.62
N LYS A 151 -13.01 -12.01 -3.76
CA LYS A 151 -14.20 -11.99 -2.90
C LYS A 151 -14.95 -13.33 -2.95
N LEU A 152 -15.08 -13.92 -4.14
CA LEU A 152 -15.67 -15.25 -4.35
C LEU A 152 -14.84 -16.36 -3.69
N ALA A 153 -13.51 -16.32 -3.82
CA ALA A 153 -12.62 -17.29 -3.20
C ALA A 153 -12.67 -17.21 -1.67
N VAL A 154 -12.60 -16.01 -1.11
CA VAL A 154 -12.70 -15.78 0.34
C VAL A 154 -14.03 -16.29 0.89
N SER A 155 -15.17 -15.94 0.25
CA SER A 155 -16.50 -16.40 0.68
C SER A 155 -16.63 -17.92 0.61
N SER A 156 -16.02 -18.55 -0.42
CA SER A 156 -16.01 -20.00 -0.58
C SER A 156 -15.24 -20.69 0.55
N VAL A 157 -14.02 -20.23 0.83
CA VAL A 157 -13.18 -20.84 1.87
C VAL A 157 -13.78 -20.59 3.25
N ALA A 158 -14.26 -19.37 3.54
CA ALA A 158 -14.88 -19.06 4.82
C ALA A 158 -16.15 -19.92 5.07
N SER A 159 -17.02 -20.08 4.06
CA SER A 159 -18.20 -20.91 4.17
C SER A 159 -17.87 -22.39 4.41
N GLN A 160 -16.84 -22.93 3.72
CA GLN A 160 -16.42 -24.32 3.93
C GLN A 160 -15.86 -24.55 5.33
N VAL A 161 -15.04 -23.63 5.85
CA VAL A 161 -14.48 -23.72 7.19
C VAL A 161 -15.58 -23.67 8.24
N LEU A 162 -16.52 -22.73 8.14
CA LEU A 162 -17.64 -22.60 9.07
C LEU A 162 -18.59 -23.80 9.00
N TYR A 163 -18.86 -24.32 7.80
CA TYR A 163 -19.67 -25.53 7.62
C TYR A 163 -18.99 -26.75 8.26
N ALA A 164 -17.69 -26.93 8.03
CA ALA A 164 -16.91 -28.00 8.66
C ALA A 164 -16.87 -27.89 10.21
N ALA A 165 -16.96 -26.66 10.73
CA ALA A 165 -17.07 -26.41 12.17
C ALA A 165 -18.49 -26.59 12.72
N GLY A 166 -19.49 -27.00 11.90
CA GLY A 166 -20.85 -27.31 12.30
C GLY A 166 -21.82 -26.13 12.33
N TYR A 167 -21.44 -24.97 11.78
CA TYR A 167 -22.34 -23.81 11.71
C TYR A 167 -23.35 -23.94 10.56
N PRO A 168 -24.60 -23.48 10.73
CA PRO A 168 -25.62 -23.47 9.68
C PRO A 168 -25.34 -22.33 8.69
N ILE A 169 -24.47 -22.58 7.74
CA ILE A 169 -24.05 -21.58 6.77
C ILE A 169 -24.41 -22.00 5.35
N ALA A 170 -24.95 -21.07 4.56
CA ALA A 170 -25.15 -21.19 3.13
C ALA A 170 -24.44 -20.04 2.40
N ARG A 171 -24.05 -20.24 1.15
CA ARG A 171 -23.37 -19.25 0.33
C ARG A 171 -24.06 -19.10 -1.02
N THR A 172 -24.32 -17.86 -1.39
CA THR A 172 -24.79 -17.49 -2.74
C THR A 172 -23.87 -16.40 -3.30
N GLY A 173 -22.91 -16.82 -4.11
CA GLY A 173 -21.88 -15.91 -4.63
C GLY A 173 -21.00 -15.34 -3.52
N VAL A 174 -21.11 -14.03 -3.28
CA VAL A 174 -20.39 -13.28 -2.24
C VAL A 174 -21.28 -12.99 -1.02
N ILE A 175 -22.49 -13.55 -0.96
CA ILE A 175 -23.39 -13.45 0.19
C ILE A 175 -23.26 -14.72 1.02
N LEU A 176 -22.96 -14.58 2.31
CA LEU A 176 -22.99 -15.65 3.30
C LEU A 176 -24.27 -15.52 4.14
N GLN A 177 -25.00 -16.60 4.24
CA GLN A 177 -26.15 -16.70 5.10
C GLN A 177 -25.80 -17.61 6.28
N ILE A 178 -25.77 -17.06 7.49
CA ILE A 178 -25.48 -17.80 8.72
C ILE A 178 -26.66 -17.71 9.68
N GLY A 179 -27.31 -18.85 9.93
CA GLY A 179 -28.57 -18.86 10.67
C GLY A 179 -29.62 -17.99 9.97
N GLN A 180 -30.13 -16.99 10.67
CA GLN A 180 -31.11 -16.03 10.15
C GLN A 180 -30.51 -14.76 9.54
N PHE A 181 -29.20 -14.61 9.59
CA PHE A 181 -28.51 -13.41 9.16
C PHE A 181 -27.88 -13.57 7.77
N GLN A 182 -27.88 -12.48 7.00
CA GLN A 182 -27.21 -12.40 5.71
C GLN A 182 -26.05 -11.40 5.79
N LEU A 183 -24.86 -11.86 5.42
CA LEU A 183 -23.64 -11.07 5.38
C LEU A 183 -23.19 -10.90 3.94
N LEU A 184 -23.09 -9.67 3.47
CA LEU A 184 -22.46 -9.38 2.20
C LEU A 184 -20.93 -9.40 2.41
N VAL A 185 -20.27 -10.46 1.94
CA VAL A 185 -18.80 -10.58 2.03
C VAL A 185 -18.12 -9.41 1.30
N ALA A 186 -18.80 -8.82 0.31
CA ALA A 186 -18.30 -7.62 -0.35
C ALA A 186 -18.09 -6.47 0.64
N ASP A 187 -18.97 -6.25 1.61
CA ASP A 187 -18.82 -5.23 2.66
C ASP A 187 -17.78 -5.66 3.70
N ALA A 188 -17.76 -6.93 4.05
CA ALA A 188 -16.74 -7.51 4.93
C ALA A 188 -15.34 -7.49 4.27
N CYS A 189 -15.28 -7.67 2.94
CA CYS A 189 -14.11 -7.52 2.10
C CYS A 189 -14.03 -6.12 1.44
N SER A 190 -14.80 -5.11 1.91
CA SER A 190 -14.75 -3.73 1.40
C SER A 190 -13.35 -3.12 1.47
N GLY A 191 -12.49 -3.85 2.06
CA GLY A 191 -11.10 -3.68 2.07
C GLY A 191 -10.32 -4.41 0.99
N LEU A 192 -10.58 -4.23 -0.31
CA LEU A 192 -9.45 -4.38 -1.23
C LEU A 192 -8.39 -3.36 -0.89
N HIS A 193 -8.81 -2.21 -0.43
CA HIS A 193 -7.93 -1.19 0.12
C HIS A 193 -7.21 -1.69 1.38
N THR A 194 -7.82 -2.55 2.20
CA THR A 194 -7.11 -3.22 3.31
C THR A 194 -6.10 -4.26 2.83
N LEU A 195 -6.36 -4.97 1.73
CA LEU A 195 -5.35 -5.82 1.10
C LEU A 195 -4.20 -4.99 0.53
N PHE A 196 -4.50 -3.90 -0.19
CA PHE A 196 -3.46 -2.97 -0.66
C PHE A 196 -2.68 -2.34 0.50
N SER A 197 -3.36 -1.95 1.59
CA SER A 197 -2.70 -1.43 2.79
C SER A 197 -1.79 -2.46 3.42
N LEU A 198 -2.23 -3.71 3.46
CA LEU A 198 -1.47 -4.82 4.02
C LEU A 198 -0.26 -5.15 3.14
N GLU A 199 -0.43 -5.17 1.83
CA GLU A 199 0.67 -5.33 0.87
C GLU A 199 1.66 -4.18 0.98
N ALA A 200 1.17 -2.93 1.06
CA ALA A 200 2.00 -1.76 1.29
C ALA A 200 2.78 -1.87 2.61
N MET A 201 2.13 -2.28 3.70
CA MET A 201 2.77 -2.47 5.00
C MET A 201 3.81 -3.60 4.97
N GLY A 202 3.50 -4.72 4.31
CA GLY A 202 4.44 -5.84 4.13
C GLY A 202 5.67 -5.42 3.33
N LEU A 203 5.48 -4.68 2.23
CA LEU A 203 6.57 -4.14 1.43
C LEU A 203 7.39 -3.09 2.19
N LEU A 204 6.73 -2.24 3.00
CA LEU A 204 7.40 -1.29 3.88
C LEU A 204 8.26 -2.03 4.93
N TYR A 205 7.71 -3.06 5.56
CA TYR A 205 8.44 -3.91 6.48
C TYR A 205 9.71 -4.48 5.85
N LEU A 206 9.63 -5.05 4.65
CA LEU A 206 10.79 -5.56 3.90
C LEU A 206 11.83 -4.47 3.61
N ASN A 207 11.39 -3.27 3.28
CA ASN A 207 12.31 -2.15 3.02
C ASN A 207 13.01 -1.63 4.28
N VAL A 208 12.30 -1.62 5.41
CA VAL A 208 12.84 -1.13 6.70
C VAL A 208 13.78 -2.13 7.33
N VAL A 209 13.40 -3.41 7.38
CA VAL A 209 14.17 -4.48 8.05
C VAL A 209 15.43 -4.88 7.27
N ARG A 210 15.46 -4.63 5.94
CA ARG A 210 16.62 -4.84 5.07
C ARG A 210 17.38 -6.12 5.36
N HIS A 211 16.79 -7.26 5.07
CA HIS A 211 17.54 -8.51 5.11
C HIS A 211 18.64 -8.53 4.03
N THR A 212 19.79 -9.06 4.38
CA THR A 212 20.94 -9.17 3.47
C THR A 212 20.71 -10.15 2.32
N SER A 213 19.77 -11.10 2.47
CA SER A 213 19.43 -12.10 1.47
C SER A 213 18.32 -11.62 0.53
N LEU A 214 18.67 -11.41 -0.75
CA LEU A 214 17.70 -11.04 -1.81
C LEU A 214 16.62 -12.13 -1.98
N MET A 215 17.00 -13.40 -1.91
CA MET A 215 16.08 -14.54 -2.03
C MET A 215 14.99 -14.50 -0.96
N ARG A 216 15.37 -14.21 0.29
CA ARG A 216 14.42 -14.10 1.40
C ARG A 216 13.44 -12.94 1.20
N ASN A 217 13.92 -11.79 0.73
CA ASN A 217 13.06 -10.64 0.46
C ASN A 217 12.05 -10.95 -0.65
N ILE A 218 12.48 -11.65 -1.72
CA ILE A 218 11.59 -12.07 -2.80
C ILE A 218 10.56 -13.09 -2.28
N MET A 219 10.98 -14.09 -1.50
CA MET A 219 10.06 -15.08 -0.94
C MET A 219 9.04 -14.44 0.00
N LEU A 220 9.46 -13.51 0.86
CA LEU A 220 8.52 -12.78 1.71
C LEU A 220 7.56 -11.92 0.90
N ALA A 221 8.03 -11.22 -0.15
CA ALA A 221 7.17 -10.45 -1.02
C ALA A 221 6.10 -11.32 -1.72
N ILE A 222 6.47 -12.53 -2.16
CA ILE A 222 5.52 -13.49 -2.74
C ILE A 222 4.53 -14.00 -1.67
N LEU A 223 5.01 -14.25 -0.45
CA LEU A 223 4.17 -14.75 0.65
C LEU A 223 3.16 -13.71 1.18
N ILE A 224 3.38 -12.41 0.95
CA ILE A 224 2.42 -11.37 1.34
C ILE A 224 1.03 -11.63 0.74
N VAL A 225 0.95 -12.02 -0.54
CA VAL A 225 -0.33 -12.27 -1.21
C VAL A 225 -1.15 -13.39 -0.56
N PRO A 226 -0.62 -14.62 -0.36
CA PRO A 226 -1.38 -15.66 0.34
C PRO A 226 -1.63 -15.34 1.82
N ILE A 227 -0.74 -14.62 2.49
CA ILE A 227 -0.95 -14.16 3.87
C ILE A 227 -2.15 -13.21 3.93
N SER A 228 -2.22 -12.24 3.01
CA SER A 228 -3.33 -11.29 2.90
C SER A 228 -4.65 -12.02 2.65
N PHE A 229 -4.63 -13.02 1.78
CA PHE A 229 -5.80 -13.87 1.52
C PHE A 229 -6.27 -14.59 2.79
N CYS A 230 -5.37 -15.29 3.50
CA CYS A 230 -5.69 -16.00 4.74
C CYS A 230 -6.20 -15.06 5.84
N ALA A 231 -5.57 -13.91 6.00
CA ALA A 231 -6.01 -12.90 6.98
C ALA A 231 -7.43 -12.41 6.68
N ASN A 232 -7.77 -12.23 5.40
CA ASN A 232 -9.10 -11.81 4.99
C ASN A 232 -10.14 -12.92 5.20
N VAL A 233 -9.81 -14.19 4.96
CA VAL A 233 -10.68 -15.34 5.31
C VAL A 233 -10.97 -15.36 6.81
N ILE A 234 -9.96 -15.19 7.65
CA ILE A 234 -10.12 -15.15 9.11
C ILE A 234 -11.02 -13.99 9.53
N ARG A 235 -10.83 -12.81 8.93
CA ARG A 235 -11.70 -11.65 9.17
C ARG A 235 -13.16 -11.95 8.87
N VAL A 236 -13.46 -12.57 7.73
CA VAL A 236 -14.83 -12.95 7.35
C VAL A 236 -15.40 -13.99 8.31
N ILE A 237 -14.62 -14.98 8.73
CA ILE A 237 -15.02 -15.98 9.73
C ILE A 237 -15.36 -15.30 11.05
N VAL A 238 -14.50 -14.44 11.57
CA VAL A 238 -14.70 -13.71 12.83
C VAL A 238 -15.96 -12.86 12.74
N LEU A 239 -16.15 -12.12 11.66
CA LEU A 239 -17.36 -11.33 11.44
C LEU A 239 -18.62 -12.20 11.43
N SER A 240 -18.59 -13.32 10.69
CA SER A 240 -19.72 -14.27 10.63
C SER A 240 -20.06 -14.81 12.02
N LEU A 241 -19.08 -15.13 12.84
CA LEU A 241 -19.28 -15.61 14.21
C LEU A 241 -19.83 -14.51 15.13
N ILE A 242 -19.32 -13.27 15.01
CA ILE A 242 -19.86 -12.12 15.77
C ILE A 242 -21.33 -11.92 15.42
N THR A 243 -21.66 -11.90 14.14
CA THR A 243 -23.04 -11.75 13.69
C THR A 243 -23.93 -12.91 14.16
N TYR A 244 -23.44 -14.15 14.14
CA TYR A 244 -24.19 -15.32 14.56
C TYR A 244 -24.53 -15.31 16.06
N TYR A 245 -23.56 -14.92 16.92
CA TYR A 245 -23.73 -14.94 18.37
C TYR A 245 -24.31 -13.66 18.97
N PHE A 246 -23.99 -12.51 18.41
CA PHE A 246 -24.33 -11.19 18.96
C PHE A 246 -25.34 -10.41 18.12
N GLY A 247 -25.74 -10.94 16.95
CA GLY A 247 -26.70 -10.32 16.07
C GLY A 247 -26.08 -9.37 15.02
N ASP A 248 -26.93 -8.89 14.11
CA ASP A 248 -26.53 -8.08 12.97
C ASP A 248 -25.97 -6.70 13.39
N GLU A 249 -26.57 -6.08 14.42
CA GLU A 249 -26.08 -4.79 14.96
C GLU A 249 -24.63 -4.87 15.45
N ALA A 250 -24.28 -5.97 16.13
CA ALA A 250 -22.91 -6.19 16.61
C ALA A 250 -21.95 -6.46 15.44
N GLY A 251 -22.39 -7.19 14.42
CA GLY A 251 -21.62 -7.43 13.20
C GLY A 251 -21.35 -6.13 12.43
N GLN A 252 -22.38 -5.33 12.23
CA GLN A 252 -22.23 -4.02 11.56
C GLN A 252 -21.43 -3.04 12.41
N GLY A 253 -21.63 -2.99 13.72
CA GLY A 253 -20.84 -2.19 14.65
C GLY A 253 -19.36 -2.58 14.61
N PHE A 254 -19.04 -3.87 14.55
CA PHE A 254 -17.67 -4.37 14.40
C PHE A 254 -17.03 -3.92 13.08
N LEU A 255 -17.79 -3.90 11.98
CA LEU A 255 -17.33 -3.37 10.69
C LEU A 255 -17.09 -1.86 10.76
N GLN A 256 -18.04 -1.09 11.29
CA GLN A 256 -17.96 0.38 11.35
C GLN A 256 -16.89 0.90 12.32
N HIS A 257 -16.67 0.24 13.46
CA HIS A 257 -15.72 0.66 14.50
C HIS A 257 -14.28 0.18 14.27
N GLN A 258 -13.87 -0.06 13.05
CA GLN A 258 -12.50 -0.50 12.65
C GLN A 258 -12.05 -1.85 13.27
N GLY A 259 -12.89 -2.54 14.02
CA GLY A 259 -12.57 -3.83 14.64
C GLY A 259 -12.16 -4.88 13.60
N ALA A 260 -12.90 -4.94 12.49
CA ALA A 260 -12.61 -5.83 11.38
C ALA A 260 -11.24 -5.54 10.74
N GLY A 261 -10.85 -4.27 10.64
CA GLY A 261 -9.53 -3.86 10.16
C GLY A 261 -8.41 -4.26 11.12
N MET A 262 -8.63 -4.11 12.43
CA MET A 262 -7.65 -4.54 13.45
C MET A 262 -7.42 -6.05 13.42
N VAL A 263 -8.49 -6.87 13.32
CA VAL A 263 -8.35 -8.33 13.21
C VAL A 263 -7.53 -8.71 11.99
N LEU A 264 -7.82 -8.13 10.84
CA LEU A 264 -7.06 -8.37 9.61
C LEU A 264 -5.59 -7.98 9.77
N PHE A 265 -5.33 -6.78 10.29
CA PHE A 265 -3.96 -6.28 10.46
C PHE A 265 -3.15 -7.13 11.44
N MET A 266 -3.71 -7.46 12.61
CA MET A 266 -3.05 -8.29 13.61
C MET A 266 -2.78 -9.70 13.09
N THR A 267 -3.76 -10.31 12.42
CA THR A 267 -3.61 -11.65 11.83
C THR A 267 -2.50 -11.67 10.78
N ALA A 268 -2.48 -10.69 9.90
CA ALA A 268 -1.46 -10.59 8.88
C ALA A 268 -0.08 -10.32 9.45
N LEU A 269 0.03 -9.45 10.46
CA LEU A 269 1.30 -9.20 11.15
C LEU A 269 1.86 -10.48 11.78
N VAL A 270 1.01 -11.27 12.46
CA VAL A 270 1.40 -12.56 13.02
C VAL A 270 1.89 -13.51 11.93
N PHE A 271 1.18 -13.61 10.80
CA PHE A 271 1.59 -14.46 9.69
C PHE A 271 2.89 -14.00 9.02
N ILE A 272 3.09 -12.71 8.85
CA ILE A 272 4.35 -12.15 8.30
C ILE A 272 5.52 -12.50 9.23
N ILE A 273 5.37 -12.30 10.55
CA ILE A 273 6.41 -12.61 11.53
C ILE A 273 6.68 -14.13 11.58
N ALA A 274 5.64 -14.95 11.53
CA ALA A 274 5.77 -16.41 11.50
C ALA A 274 6.47 -16.88 10.22
N ALA A 275 6.10 -16.34 9.05
CA ALA A 275 6.73 -16.64 7.78
C ALA A 275 8.21 -16.23 7.77
N ASP A 276 8.52 -15.02 8.26
CA ASP A 276 9.89 -14.53 8.37
C ASP A 276 10.73 -15.41 9.31
N SER A 277 10.17 -15.80 10.45
CA SER A 277 10.81 -16.69 11.41
C SER A 277 11.04 -18.10 10.84
N GLY A 278 10.06 -18.64 10.11
CA GLY A 278 10.15 -19.91 9.41
C GLY A 278 11.25 -19.90 8.33
N LEU A 279 11.32 -18.82 7.55
CA LEU A 279 12.38 -18.66 6.55
C LEU A 279 13.77 -18.53 7.18
N ARG A 280 13.89 -17.89 8.34
CA ARG A 280 15.16 -17.86 9.12
C ARG A 280 15.59 -19.25 9.54
N TRP A 281 14.68 -20.02 10.11
CA TRP A 281 14.96 -21.38 10.59
C TRP A 281 15.36 -22.31 9.43
N LEU A 282 14.68 -22.23 8.28
CA LEU A 282 15.04 -22.99 7.08
C LEU A 282 16.42 -22.60 6.55
N SER A 283 16.73 -21.30 6.47
CA SER A 283 18.03 -20.84 5.99
C SER A 283 19.18 -21.21 6.93
N ALA A 284 18.95 -21.24 8.25
CA ALA A 284 19.94 -21.70 9.22
C ALA A 284 20.25 -23.22 9.06
N ARG A 285 19.22 -24.03 8.82
CA ARG A 285 19.39 -25.47 8.58
C ARG A 285 20.18 -25.80 7.30
N THR A 286 19.92 -25.03 6.22
CA THR A 286 20.68 -25.24 4.97
C THR A 286 22.13 -24.80 5.08
N ALA A 287 22.41 -23.73 5.83
CA ALA A 287 23.79 -23.29 6.09
C ALA A 287 24.59 -24.32 6.91
N THR A 288 23.96 -24.93 7.92
CA THR A 288 24.61 -25.97 8.73
C THR A 288 24.90 -27.25 7.92
N ARG A 289 24.05 -27.57 6.94
CA ARG A 289 24.22 -28.77 6.09
C ARG A 289 25.34 -28.60 5.05
N SER A 290 25.63 -27.37 4.61
CA SER A 290 26.73 -27.07 3.67
C SER A 290 28.11 -27.00 4.34
N GLN A 291 28.18 -26.97 5.67
CA GLN A 291 29.46 -27.04 6.42
C GLN A 291 29.86 -28.44 6.84
N VAL A 292 29.01 -29.43 6.63
CA VAL A 292 29.26 -30.86 7.01
C VAL A 292 29.60 -31.73 5.80
N VAL A 293 29.57 -31.15 4.59
CA VAL A 293 30.03 -31.79 3.33
C VAL A 293 31.31 -31.10 2.87
#